data_2f4e18ccf99183aab13b984eadaca7b5
#
_entry.id   2f4e18ccf99183aab13b984eadaca7b5
#
_cell.length_a   1.000
_cell.length_b   1.000
_cell.length_c   1.000
_cell.angle_alpha   90.00
_cell.angle_beta   90.00
_cell.angle_gamma   90.00
#
_symmetry.space_group_name_H-M   'P 1'
#
loop_
_entity.id
_entity.type
_entity.pdbx_description
1 polymer ?
#
loop_
_entity_poly.entity_id
_entity_poly.type
_entity_poly.pdbx_seq_one_letter_code
_entity_poly.pdbx_strand_id
1 'polypeptide(L)'
;MTTQEIIDYLALQGINAERKSIYTDIDLLIDYGMDIVKNSGRSGGYTLVSRQFELAELKLLVDAVQSSKFITTKKSRDLIGKLETLCSKYEAGQLHRQVVVTNRNKTVNENIYYNVDIIYNAIAENVKIQFQYFEWDVNKEMHLRRNGKVYEVSPWLLTWDDENYYLVAYDGASGKCKHYRVDKMMKIEMLEEKREGKEIIDQFDMAAYAKATFGMYQGNKEKVQIRDIALLMALMAVAGPCKMVYGVMMGLCLLI
;
A
#
# COMPACT_ATOMS: atom_id res chain seq x y z
N MET A 1 13.49 -7.13 -32.05
CA MET A 1 12.47 -7.27 -33.11
C MET A 1 13.02 -6.79 -34.43
N THR A 2 12.77 -7.51 -35.50
CA THR A 2 13.09 -7.05 -36.86
C THR A 2 12.07 -6.02 -37.33
N THR A 3 12.42 -5.25 -38.37
CA THR A 3 11.46 -4.29 -38.94
C THR A 3 10.17 -4.97 -39.45
N GLN A 4 10.28 -6.20 -39.98
CA GLN A 4 9.10 -6.95 -40.43
C GLN A 4 8.20 -7.36 -39.24
N GLU A 5 8.79 -7.87 -38.16
CA GLU A 5 8.02 -8.20 -36.93
C GLU A 5 7.31 -6.99 -36.34
N ILE A 6 7.91 -5.80 -36.44
CA ILE A 6 7.29 -4.54 -35.99
C ILE A 6 6.07 -4.22 -36.87
N ILE A 7 6.23 -4.31 -38.19
CA ILE A 7 5.14 -4.07 -39.14
C ILE A 7 3.99 -5.05 -38.90
N ASP A 8 4.30 -6.34 -38.78
CA ASP A 8 3.32 -7.39 -38.54
C ASP A 8 2.57 -7.17 -37.21
N TYR A 9 3.29 -6.74 -36.18
CA TYR A 9 2.70 -6.41 -34.88
C TYR A 9 1.76 -5.20 -34.96
N LEU A 10 2.17 -4.12 -35.67
CA LEU A 10 1.33 -2.94 -35.89
C LEU A 10 0.08 -3.26 -36.70
N ALA A 11 0.22 -4.12 -37.70
CA ALA A 11 -0.92 -4.59 -38.51
C ALA A 11 -1.97 -5.32 -37.66
N LEU A 12 -1.54 -6.12 -36.64
CA LEU A 12 -2.44 -6.77 -35.68
C LEU A 12 -3.19 -5.75 -34.81
N GLN A 13 -2.65 -4.54 -34.64
CA GLN A 13 -3.29 -3.42 -33.91
C GLN A 13 -4.10 -2.52 -34.86
N GLY A 14 -4.26 -2.88 -36.15
CA GLY A 14 -4.98 -2.09 -37.13
C GLY A 14 -4.19 -0.90 -37.70
N ILE A 15 -2.88 -0.85 -37.46
CA ILE A 15 -1.99 0.21 -37.95
C ILE A 15 -1.19 -0.30 -39.12
N ASN A 16 -1.42 0.29 -40.33
CA ASN A 16 -0.62 -0.01 -41.51
C ASN A 16 0.63 0.88 -41.49
N ALA A 17 1.79 0.25 -41.45
CA ALA A 17 3.06 0.94 -41.47
C ALA A 17 3.97 0.42 -42.57
N GLU A 18 4.65 1.34 -43.25
CA GLU A 18 5.68 1.01 -44.21
C GLU A 18 7.06 0.92 -43.58
N ARG A 19 7.95 0.14 -44.17
CA ARG A 19 9.30 -0.07 -43.69
C ARG A 19 10.07 1.26 -43.50
N LYS A 20 9.86 2.23 -44.36
CA LYS A 20 10.51 3.54 -44.33
C LYS A 20 10.00 4.36 -43.11
N SER A 21 8.70 4.33 -42.83
CA SER A 21 8.12 4.98 -41.63
C SER A 21 8.75 4.44 -40.36
N ILE A 22 8.84 3.09 -40.25
CA ILE A 22 9.44 2.44 -39.07
C ILE A 22 10.87 2.94 -38.80
N TYR A 23 11.68 3.13 -39.85
CA TYR A 23 13.04 3.66 -39.66
C TYR A 23 13.01 5.08 -39.07
N THR A 24 12.18 5.95 -39.66
CA THR A 24 12.03 7.34 -39.21
C THR A 24 11.48 7.39 -37.77
N ASP A 25 10.49 6.57 -37.47
CA ASP A 25 9.88 6.52 -36.13
C ASP A 25 10.90 6.04 -35.08
N ILE A 26 11.74 5.06 -35.43
CA ILE A 26 12.80 4.58 -34.52
C ILE A 26 13.87 5.67 -34.30
N ASP A 27 14.27 6.37 -35.34
CA ASP A 27 15.22 7.48 -35.22
C ASP A 27 14.64 8.59 -34.31
N LEU A 28 13.34 8.92 -34.44
CA LEU A 28 12.66 9.86 -33.56
C LEU A 28 12.60 9.37 -32.10
N LEU A 29 12.38 8.08 -31.89
CA LEU A 29 12.40 7.50 -30.53
C LEU A 29 13.79 7.57 -29.89
N ILE A 30 14.84 7.36 -30.69
CA ILE A 30 16.23 7.53 -30.22
C ILE A 30 16.51 9.00 -29.88
N ASP A 31 16.09 9.94 -30.72
CA ASP A 31 16.23 11.37 -30.48
C ASP A 31 15.43 11.82 -29.24
N TYR A 32 14.32 11.18 -28.95
CA TYR A 32 13.54 11.38 -27.72
C TYR A 32 14.23 10.86 -26.45
N GLY A 33 15.33 10.07 -26.60
CA GLY A 33 16.13 9.56 -25.51
C GLY A 33 15.93 8.09 -25.19
N MET A 34 15.25 7.33 -26.05
CA MET A 34 15.17 5.88 -25.92
C MET A 34 16.48 5.23 -26.38
N ASP A 35 17.04 4.38 -25.53
CA ASP A 35 18.28 3.64 -25.83
C ASP A 35 17.97 2.42 -26.70
N ILE A 36 17.83 2.67 -28.00
CA ILE A 36 17.54 1.63 -29.01
C ILE A 36 18.78 1.31 -29.79
N VAL A 37 19.23 0.06 -29.74
CA VAL A 37 20.38 -0.44 -30.49
C VAL A 37 19.91 -1.23 -31.72
N LYS A 38 20.49 -0.91 -32.86
CA LYS A 38 20.31 -1.65 -34.10
C LYS A 38 21.32 -2.79 -34.18
N ASN A 39 20.82 -4.01 -34.12
CA ASN A 39 21.64 -5.21 -34.26
C ASN A 39 21.92 -5.49 -35.73
N SER A 40 23.19 -5.74 -36.07
CA SER A 40 23.64 -6.11 -37.40
C SER A 40 23.71 -7.63 -37.57
N GLY A 41 23.46 -8.18 -38.74
CA GLY A 41 23.62 -9.60 -39.05
C GLY A 41 22.34 -10.29 -39.52
N ARG A 42 22.37 -11.63 -39.58
CA ARG A 42 21.29 -12.49 -40.13
C ARG A 42 19.97 -12.38 -39.36
N SER A 43 20.04 -11.99 -38.09
CA SER A 43 18.92 -11.70 -37.15
C SER A 43 18.83 -10.22 -36.84
N GLY A 44 19.24 -9.35 -37.78
CA GLY A 44 19.26 -7.89 -37.57
C GLY A 44 17.89 -7.35 -37.16
N GLY A 45 17.87 -6.39 -36.24
CA GLY A 45 16.65 -5.78 -35.72
C GLY A 45 16.97 -4.76 -34.65
N TYR A 46 15.96 -4.36 -33.89
CA TYR A 46 16.09 -3.35 -32.85
C TYR A 46 15.91 -3.95 -31.47
N THR A 47 16.72 -3.50 -30.54
CA THR A 47 16.64 -3.88 -29.12
C THR A 47 16.63 -2.63 -28.29
N LEU A 48 15.64 -2.49 -27.42
CA LEU A 48 15.63 -1.48 -26.37
C LEU A 48 16.56 -1.95 -25.24
N VAL A 49 17.65 -1.21 -25.00
CA VAL A 49 18.72 -1.61 -24.05
C VAL A 49 18.43 -1.12 -22.66
N SER A 50 18.09 0.16 -22.51
CA SER A 50 17.70 0.71 -21.20
C SER A 50 16.18 0.76 -21.06
N ARG A 51 15.70 0.43 -19.87
CA ARG A 51 14.29 0.48 -19.48
C ARG A 51 14.17 1.26 -18.18
N GLN A 52 13.02 1.82 -17.93
CA GLN A 52 12.74 2.50 -16.65
C GLN A 52 12.87 1.55 -15.45
N PHE A 53 12.54 0.27 -15.67
CA PHE A 53 12.62 -0.78 -14.66
C PHE A 53 13.31 -2.01 -15.24
N GLU A 54 14.22 -2.59 -14.46
CA GLU A 54 14.74 -3.92 -14.72
C GLU A 54 13.69 -4.99 -14.36
N LEU A 55 13.78 -6.16 -15.00
CA LEU A 55 12.85 -7.26 -14.71
C LEU A 55 12.88 -7.69 -13.24
N ALA A 56 14.05 -7.61 -12.59
CA ALA A 56 14.21 -7.93 -11.18
C ALA A 56 13.45 -6.93 -10.29
N GLU A 57 13.48 -5.65 -10.63
CA GLU A 57 12.73 -4.59 -9.91
C GLU A 57 11.22 -4.78 -10.07
N LEU A 58 10.75 -5.07 -11.30
CA LEU A 58 9.35 -5.37 -11.54
C LEU A 58 8.87 -6.58 -10.74
N LYS A 59 9.71 -7.63 -10.61
CA LYS A 59 9.39 -8.80 -9.77
C LYS A 59 9.21 -8.41 -8.30
N LEU A 60 10.07 -7.54 -7.76
CA LEU A 60 9.93 -7.04 -6.39
C LEU A 60 8.67 -6.21 -6.21
N LEU A 61 8.32 -5.36 -7.18
CA LEU A 61 7.07 -4.58 -7.13
C LEU A 61 5.84 -5.48 -7.17
N VAL A 62 5.83 -6.50 -8.02
CA VAL A 62 4.73 -7.50 -8.09
C VAL A 62 4.62 -8.23 -6.75
N ASP A 63 5.73 -8.69 -6.16
CA ASP A 63 5.74 -9.37 -4.88
C ASP A 63 5.22 -8.46 -3.75
N ALA A 64 5.61 -7.18 -3.73
CA ALA A 64 5.11 -6.20 -2.78
C ALA A 64 3.59 -5.98 -2.90
N VAL A 65 3.06 -5.84 -4.11
CA VAL A 65 1.62 -5.72 -4.37
C VAL A 65 0.87 -7.00 -3.97
N GLN A 66 1.43 -8.16 -4.31
CA GLN A 66 0.82 -9.45 -4.02
C GLN A 66 0.78 -9.74 -2.52
N SER A 67 1.84 -9.42 -1.78
CA SER A 67 1.95 -9.67 -0.34
C SER A 67 1.20 -8.67 0.53
N SER A 68 0.85 -7.50 0.01
CA SER A 68 0.17 -6.46 0.77
C SER A 68 -1.23 -6.89 1.22
N LYS A 69 -1.50 -6.81 2.52
CA LYS A 69 -2.84 -7.00 3.09
C LYS A 69 -3.77 -5.82 2.81
N PHE A 70 -3.18 -4.64 2.64
CA PHE A 70 -3.90 -3.40 2.44
C PHE A 70 -4.57 -3.30 1.06
N ILE A 71 -3.99 -3.94 0.03
CA ILE A 71 -4.51 -3.92 -1.33
C ILE A 71 -5.46 -5.10 -1.53
N THR A 72 -6.69 -4.84 -2.01
CA THR A 72 -7.67 -5.91 -2.29
C THR A 72 -7.15 -6.87 -3.37
N THR A 73 -7.70 -8.07 -3.41
CA THR A 73 -7.31 -9.07 -4.42
C THR A 73 -7.57 -8.57 -5.84
N LYS A 74 -8.70 -7.89 -6.07
CA LYS A 74 -9.05 -7.30 -7.37
C LYS A 74 -8.05 -6.23 -7.76
N LYS A 75 -7.79 -5.26 -6.87
CA LYS A 75 -6.86 -4.16 -7.13
C LYS A 75 -5.41 -4.65 -7.31
N SER A 76 -5.00 -5.70 -6.59
CA SER A 76 -3.68 -6.31 -6.80
C SER A 76 -3.53 -6.84 -8.23
N ARG A 77 -4.56 -7.52 -8.75
CA ARG A 77 -4.56 -8.03 -10.13
C ARG A 77 -4.46 -6.89 -11.14
N ASP A 78 -5.23 -5.82 -10.95
CA ASP A 78 -5.22 -4.66 -11.84
C ASP A 78 -3.85 -3.96 -11.84
N LEU A 79 -3.23 -3.81 -10.66
CA LEU A 79 -1.90 -3.20 -10.53
C LEU A 79 -0.81 -4.08 -11.15
N ILE A 80 -0.86 -5.39 -10.94
CA ILE A 80 0.09 -6.33 -11.55
C ILE A 80 -0.02 -6.27 -13.07
N GLY A 81 -1.24 -6.27 -13.62
CA GLY A 81 -1.45 -6.11 -15.05
C GLY A 81 -0.86 -4.81 -15.62
N LYS A 82 -0.89 -3.71 -14.85
CA LYS A 82 -0.22 -2.47 -15.23
C LYS A 82 1.30 -2.59 -15.17
N LEU A 83 1.86 -3.23 -14.14
CA LEU A 83 3.30 -3.48 -14.05
C LEU A 83 3.81 -4.35 -15.22
N GLU A 84 3.02 -5.31 -15.67
CA GLU A 84 3.34 -6.15 -16.83
C GLU A 84 3.49 -5.37 -18.14
N THR A 85 2.82 -4.21 -18.27
CA THR A 85 2.97 -3.35 -19.45
C THR A 85 4.31 -2.63 -19.50
N LEU A 86 5.07 -2.59 -18.38
CA LEU A 86 6.39 -1.95 -18.29
C LEU A 86 7.53 -2.85 -18.78
N CYS A 87 7.24 -4.09 -19.17
CA CYS A 87 8.22 -5.02 -19.72
C CYS A 87 7.71 -5.65 -21.02
N SER A 88 8.55 -6.45 -21.69
CA SER A 88 8.13 -7.13 -22.90
C SER A 88 7.09 -8.22 -22.62
N LYS A 89 6.25 -8.57 -23.59
CA LYS A 89 5.28 -9.67 -23.48
C LYS A 89 5.90 -10.99 -23.04
N TYR A 90 7.14 -11.24 -23.48
CA TYR A 90 7.89 -12.44 -23.12
C TYR A 90 8.30 -12.44 -21.62
N GLU A 91 8.70 -11.29 -21.11
CA GLU A 91 9.08 -11.11 -19.70
C GLU A 91 7.87 -11.02 -18.77
N ALA A 92 6.75 -10.45 -19.25
CA ALA A 92 5.50 -10.37 -18.50
C ALA A 92 5.03 -11.73 -17.98
N GLY A 93 5.19 -12.80 -18.81
CA GLY A 93 4.91 -14.17 -18.37
C GLY A 93 5.76 -14.67 -17.20
N GLN A 94 6.90 -14.04 -16.93
CA GLN A 94 7.74 -14.35 -15.76
C GLN A 94 7.32 -13.59 -14.50
N LEU A 95 6.52 -12.54 -14.64
CA LEU A 95 5.96 -11.77 -13.51
C LEU A 95 4.79 -12.48 -12.84
N HIS A 96 4.10 -13.38 -13.54
CA HIS A 96 3.06 -14.25 -12.97
C HIS A 96 3.63 -15.30 -11.99
N ARG A 97 4.66 -14.95 -11.22
CA ARG A 97 5.16 -15.83 -10.18
C ARG A 97 4.09 -16.03 -9.12
N GLN A 98 3.88 -17.29 -8.80
CA GLN A 98 3.08 -17.68 -7.66
C GLN A 98 3.89 -17.47 -6.37
N VAL A 99 4.02 -16.23 -5.91
CA VAL A 99 4.32 -16.04 -4.50
C VAL A 99 3.06 -16.45 -3.75
N VAL A 100 3.05 -17.67 -3.25
CA VAL A 100 1.96 -18.16 -2.41
C VAL A 100 2.07 -17.43 -1.07
N VAL A 101 1.29 -16.38 -0.92
CA VAL A 101 1.17 -15.67 0.36
C VAL A 101 0.22 -16.48 1.23
N THR A 102 0.78 -17.36 2.07
CA THR A 102 0.01 -18.16 3.02
C THR A 102 -0.50 -17.28 4.16
N ASN A 103 -1.75 -17.50 4.58
CA ASN A 103 -2.39 -16.91 5.77
C ASN A 103 -2.53 -15.37 5.79
N ARG A 104 -2.63 -14.71 4.64
CA ARG A 104 -2.87 -13.27 4.57
C ARG A 104 -4.25 -12.96 3.98
N ASN A 105 -5.17 -12.58 4.84
CA ASN A 105 -6.46 -12.05 4.40
C ASN A 105 -6.26 -10.61 3.91
N LYS A 106 -6.45 -10.39 2.60
CA LYS A 106 -6.47 -9.06 2.01
C LYS A 106 -7.73 -8.31 2.47
N THR A 107 -7.64 -6.98 2.54
CA THR A 107 -8.82 -6.14 2.80
C THR A 107 -9.89 -6.36 1.73
N VAL A 108 -11.15 -6.19 2.13
CA VAL A 108 -12.31 -6.22 1.23
C VAL A 108 -12.78 -4.82 0.84
N ASN A 109 -12.22 -3.78 1.45
CA ASN A 109 -12.59 -2.39 1.16
C ASN A 109 -11.93 -1.91 -0.13
N GLU A 110 -12.68 -1.94 -1.23
CA GLU A 110 -12.20 -1.51 -2.55
C GLU A 110 -11.89 0.00 -2.63
N ASN A 111 -12.41 0.81 -1.72
CA ASN A 111 -12.24 2.26 -1.71
C ASN A 111 -11.02 2.71 -0.89
N ILE A 112 -10.28 1.80 -0.31
CA ILE A 112 -9.24 2.13 0.67
C ILE A 112 -8.17 3.08 0.12
N TYR A 113 -7.76 2.93 -1.13
CA TYR A 113 -6.77 3.81 -1.75
C TYR A 113 -7.33 5.21 -2.04
N TYR A 114 -8.64 5.32 -2.36
CA TYR A 114 -9.31 6.63 -2.46
C TYR A 114 -9.43 7.29 -1.09
N ASN A 115 -9.70 6.50 -0.05
CA ASN A 115 -9.74 7.00 1.31
C ASN A 115 -8.39 7.62 1.72
N VAL A 116 -7.29 6.96 1.38
CA VAL A 116 -5.94 7.49 1.62
C VAL A 116 -5.71 8.79 0.85
N ASP A 117 -6.10 8.84 -0.42
CA ASP A 117 -5.96 10.02 -1.27
C ASP A 117 -6.76 11.22 -0.72
N ILE A 118 -8.02 11.01 -0.34
CA ILE A 118 -8.86 12.05 0.29
C ILE A 118 -8.20 12.58 1.56
N ILE A 119 -7.64 11.70 2.40
CA ILE A 119 -6.98 12.10 3.64
C ILE A 119 -5.72 12.94 3.33
N TYR A 120 -4.90 12.54 2.35
CA TYR A 120 -3.74 13.33 1.93
C TYR A 120 -4.15 14.72 1.44
N ASN A 121 -5.20 14.80 0.62
CA ASN A 121 -5.72 16.07 0.10
C ASN A 121 -6.23 16.96 1.24
N ALA A 122 -6.99 16.40 2.19
CA ALA A 122 -7.48 17.13 3.35
C ALA A 122 -6.34 17.67 4.24
N ILE A 123 -5.26 16.88 4.38
CA ILE A 123 -4.05 17.33 5.09
C ILE A 123 -3.38 18.48 4.34
N ALA A 124 -3.24 18.38 3.01
CA ALA A 124 -2.62 19.41 2.19
C ALA A 124 -3.42 20.72 2.17
N GLU A 125 -4.75 20.63 2.09
CA GLU A 125 -5.66 21.79 2.06
C GLU A 125 -5.96 22.35 3.45
N ASN A 126 -5.46 21.70 4.51
CA ASN A 126 -5.66 22.10 5.90
C ASN A 126 -7.13 22.14 6.33
N VAL A 127 -7.89 21.11 5.95
CA VAL A 127 -9.33 21.00 6.25
C VAL A 127 -9.67 19.76 7.05
N LYS A 128 -10.82 19.78 7.73
CA LYS A 128 -11.37 18.62 8.44
C LYS A 128 -11.91 17.59 7.46
N ILE A 129 -12.12 16.38 7.96
CA ILE A 129 -12.82 15.30 7.25
C ILE A 129 -13.96 14.77 8.11
N GLN A 130 -14.96 14.21 7.44
CA GLN A 130 -15.98 13.40 8.08
C GLN A 130 -15.99 11.99 7.49
N PHE A 131 -16.38 11.00 8.29
CA PHE A 131 -16.51 9.61 7.86
C PHE A 131 -17.37 8.78 8.80
N GLN A 132 -17.81 7.62 8.34
CA GLN A 132 -18.37 6.55 9.17
C GLN A 132 -17.29 5.51 9.44
N TYR A 133 -17.36 4.85 10.62
CA TYR A 133 -16.39 3.84 11.02
C TYR A 133 -17.08 2.52 11.30
N PHE A 134 -16.54 1.43 10.79
CA PHE A 134 -17.09 0.10 11.00
C PHE A 134 -16.15 -0.82 11.78
N GLU A 135 -16.72 -1.86 12.32
CA GLU A 135 -16.02 -2.95 12.98
C GLU A 135 -16.62 -4.30 12.56
N TRP A 136 -15.81 -5.33 12.64
CA TRP A 136 -16.25 -6.70 12.38
C TRP A 136 -16.68 -7.34 13.70
N ASP A 137 -17.79 -8.06 13.70
CA ASP A 137 -18.19 -8.88 14.83
C ASP A 137 -17.51 -10.27 14.80
N VAL A 138 -17.85 -11.11 15.78
CA VAL A 138 -17.33 -12.48 15.88
C VAL A 138 -17.79 -13.40 14.74
N ASN A 139 -18.88 -13.04 14.06
CA ASN A 139 -19.41 -13.76 12.90
C ASN A 139 -18.81 -13.26 11.58
N LYS A 140 -17.89 -12.28 11.64
CA LYS A 140 -17.34 -11.58 10.47
C LYS A 140 -18.38 -10.76 9.70
N GLU A 141 -19.41 -10.27 10.39
CA GLU A 141 -20.36 -9.31 9.85
C GLU A 141 -19.90 -7.88 10.13
N MET A 142 -20.08 -7.02 9.14
CA MET A 142 -19.68 -5.62 9.22
C MET A 142 -20.76 -4.78 9.88
N HIS A 143 -20.44 -4.14 10.99
CA HIS A 143 -21.35 -3.24 11.70
C HIS A 143 -20.79 -1.83 11.78
N LEU A 144 -21.63 -0.84 11.48
CA LEU A 144 -21.26 0.55 11.70
C LEU A 144 -21.16 0.86 13.20
N ARG A 145 -20.02 1.36 13.62
CA ARG A 145 -19.77 1.71 15.00
C ARG A 145 -20.69 2.84 15.46
N ARG A 146 -21.21 2.74 16.70
CA ARG A 146 -22.11 3.73 17.31
C ARG A 146 -23.34 4.04 16.44
N ASN A 147 -23.99 3.00 15.91
CA ASN A 147 -25.18 3.09 15.08
C ASN A 147 -25.00 4.00 13.84
N GLY A 148 -23.85 3.97 13.22
CA GLY A 148 -23.56 4.75 12.02
C GLY A 148 -23.22 6.22 12.27
N LYS A 149 -22.83 6.58 13.51
CA LYS A 149 -22.39 7.94 13.82
C LYS A 149 -21.31 8.40 12.84
N VAL A 150 -21.47 9.61 12.33
CA VAL A 150 -20.45 10.32 11.57
C VAL A 150 -19.41 10.88 12.54
N TYR A 151 -18.16 10.64 12.25
CA TYR A 151 -17.00 11.19 12.94
C TYR A 151 -16.49 12.38 12.16
N GLU A 152 -16.38 13.51 12.80
CA GLU A 152 -15.73 14.71 12.28
C GLU A 152 -14.41 14.91 13.00
N VAL A 153 -13.30 14.99 12.27
CA VAL A 153 -11.97 15.07 12.84
C VAL A 153 -11.04 15.93 11.98
N SER A 154 -10.00 16.46 12.60
CA SER A 154 -8.91 17.15 11.93
C SER A 154 -7.78 16.16 11.61
N PRO A 155 -7.58 15.76 10.34
CA PRO A 155 -6.55 14.80 9.95
C PRO A 155 -5.17 15.47 10.03
N TRP A 156 -4.21 14.85 10.72
CA TRP A 156 -2.88 15.43 10.87
C TRP A 156 -1.79 14.61 10.21
N LEU A 157 -1.86 13.28 10.34
CA LEU A 157 -0.81 12.41 9.87
C LEU A 157 -1.37 11.05 9.46
N LEU A 158 -0.86 10.49 8.36
CA LEU A 158 -0.98 9.07 8.05
C LEU A 158 0.29 8.35 8.46
N THR A 159 0.14 7.27 9.21
CA THR A 159 1.24 6.38 9.58
C THR A 159 0.96 4.97 9.09
N TRP A 160 2.02 4.22 8.86
CA TRP A 160 1.98 2.84 8.43
C TRP A 160 2.47 1.93 9.55
N ASP A 161 1.62 1.01 10.01
CA ASP A 161 1.96 0.03 11.03
C ASP A 161 1.26 -1.31 10.73
N ASP A 162 1.99 -2.42 10.89
CA ASP A 162 1.50 -3.78 10.64
C ASP A 162 0.69 -3.92 9.32
N GLU A 163 1.24 -3.36 8.24
CA GLU A 163 0.64 -3.39 6.90
C GLU A 163 -0.73 -2.69 6.79
N ASN A 164 -1.02 -1.74 7.67
CA ASN A 164 -2.23 -0.92 7.62
C ASN A 164 -1.90 0.56 7.70
N TYR A 165 -2.69 1.38 7.03
CA TYR A 165 -2.68 2.82 7.25
C TYR A 165 -3.51 3.18 8.48
N TYR A 166 -2.93 4.03 9.31
CA TYR A 166 -3.60 4.66 10.45
C TYR A 166 -3.61 6.17 10.26
N LEU A 167 -4.79 6.75 10.39
CA LEU A 167 -4.94 8.18 10.48
C LEU A 167 -4.78 8.61 11.94
N VAL A 168 -3.83 9.50 12.20
CA VAL A 168 -3.76 10.26 13.45
C VAL A 168 -4.54 11.55 13.24
N ALA A 169 -5.60 11.74 14.00
CA ALA A 169 -6.48 12.89 13.88
C ALA A 169 -6.87 13.46 15.24
N TYR A 170 -7.05 14.78 15.30
CA TYR A 170 -7.61 15.44 16.46
C TYR A 170 -9.13 15.40 16.39
N ASP A 171 -9.74 14.88 17.44
CA ASP A 171 -11.19 14.84 17.62
C ASP A 171 -11.61 16.02 18.52
N GLY A 172 -12.18 17.07 17.95
CA GLY A 172 -12.62 18.27 18.65
C GLY A 172 -13.66 17.98 19.73
N ALA A 173 -14.54 17.00 19.52
CA ALA A 173 -15.56 16.62 20.51
C ALA A 173 -14.98 16.03 21.80
N SER A 174 -13.83 15.35 21.73
CA SER A 174 -13.16 14.79 22.91
C SER A 174 -11.93 15.57 23.35
N GLY A 175 -11.46 16.54 22.57
CA GLY A 175 -10.24 17.29 22.83
C GLY A 175 -8.96 16.46 22.77
N LYS A 176 -8.95 15.33 22.06
CA LYS A 176 -7.85 14.36 22.07
C LYS A 176 -7.47 13.91 20.66
N CYS A 177 -6.19 13.54 20.49
CA CYS A 177 -5.77 12.82 19.31
C CYS A 177 -6.23 11.36 19.39
N LYS A 178 -6.72 10.86 18.26
CA LYS A 178 -7.20 9.49 18.08
C LYS A 178 -6.59 8.87 16.84
N HIS A 179 -6.57 7.54 16.82
CA HIS A 179 -6.09 6.74 15.70
C HIS A 179 -7.25 5.99 15.07
N TYR A 180 -7.30 6.04 13.76
CA TYR A 180 -8.33 5.35 12.98
C TYR A 180 -7.65 4.51 11.90
N ARG A 181 -7.97 3.24 11.80
CA ARG A 181 -7.54 2.41 10.68
C ARG A 181 -8.29 2.84 9.42
N VAL A 182 -7.56 3.17 8.37
CA VAL A 182 -8.15 3.70 7.13
C VAL A 182 -8.98 2.65 6.40
N ASP A 183 -8.63 1.37 6.53
CA ASP A 183 -9.40 0.26 5.94
C ASP A 183 -10.81 0.11 6.54
N LYS A 184 -11.04 0.64 7.77
CA LYS A 184 -12.32 0.65 8.47
C LYS A 184 -13.14 1.93 8.30
N MET A 185 -12.64 2.87 7.52
CA MET A 185 -13.34 4.13 7.25
C MET A 185 -14.20 4.00 6.00
N MET A 186 -15.39 4.56 6.06
CA MET A 186 -16.36 4.57 4.96
C MET A 186 -16.91 5.98 4.76
N LYS A 187 -17.26 6.31 3.53
CA LYS A 187 -17.86 7.60 3.16
C LYS A 187 -17.06 8.77 3.69
N ILE A 188 -15.74 8.75 3.39
CA ILE A 188 -14.88 9.86 3.77
C ILE A 188 -15.17 11.04 2.84
N GLU A 189 -15.34 12.20 3.44
CA GLU A 189 -15.57 13.46 2.74
C GLU A 189 -14.72 14.55 3.39
N MET A 190 -14.20 15.46 2.56
CA MET A 190 -13.53 16.67 3.04
C MET A 190 -14.59 17.71 3.40
N LEU A 191 -14.34 18.45 4.48
CA LEU A 191 -15.15 19.57 4.92
C LEU A 191 -14.47 20.89 4.53
N GLU A 192 -15.22 21.99 4.56
CA GLU A 192 -14.65 23.33 4.32
C GLU A 192 -13.95 23.90 5.56
N GLU A 193 -14.25 23.35 6.75
CA GLU A 193 -13.71 23.81 8.02
C GLU A 193 -12.24 23.50 8.16
N LYS A 194 -11.48 24.47 8.67
CA LYS A 194 -10.05 24.33 8.92
C LYS A 194 -9.78 23.37 10.07
N ARG A 195 -8.64 22.68 9.99
CA ARG A 195 -8.20 21.76 11.02
C ARG A 195 -7.94 22.47 12.35
N GLU A 196 -8.18 21.77 13.43
CA GLU A 196 -7.95 22.17 14.81
C GLU A 196 -6.91 21.24 15.46
N GLY A 197 -6.41 21.63 16.65
CA GLY A 197 -5.55 20.79 17.47
C GLY A 197 -4.08 20.77 17.08
N LYS A 198 -3.59 21.78 16.34
CA LYS A 198 -2.18 21.89 15.93
C LYS A 198 -1.23 21.85 17.15
N GLU A 199 -1.54 22.58 18.20
CA GLU A 199 -0.69 22.67 19.40
C GLU A 199 -0.50 21.30 20.09
N ILE A 200 -1.51 20.44 20.01
CA ILE A 200 -1.45 19.09 20.57
C ILE A 200 -0.56 18.19 19.70
N ILE A 201 -0.66 18.35 18.38
CA ILE A 201 0.15 17.56 17.43
C ILE A 201 1.61 17.99 17.45
N ASP A 202 1.89 19.27 17.54
CA ASP A 202 3.27 19.78 17.57
C ASP A 202 4.06 19.26 18.80
N GLN A 203 3.35 18.90 19.89
CA GLN A 203 3.91 18.27 21.08
C GLN A 203 3.97 16.73 20.98
N PHE A 204 3.47 16.15 19.90
CA PHE A 204 3.30 14.72 19.73
C PHE A 204 4.54 14.10 19.06
N ASP A 205 5.39 13.48 19.87
CA ASP A 205 6.51 12.69 19.34
C ASP A 205 6.01 11.37 18.74
N MET A 206 5.82 11.36 17.42
CA MET A 206 5.36 10.18 16.68
C MET A 206 6.32 8.99 16.80
N ALA A 207 7.63 9.22 16.84
CA ALA A 207 8.61 8.13 16.93
C ALA A 207 8.57 7.46 18.32
N ALA A 208 8.48 8.26 19.37
CA ALA A 208 8.29 7.76 20.72
C ALA A 208 6.92 7.10 20.90
N TYR A 209 5.88 7.67 20.27
CA TYR A 209 4.53 7.12 20.34
C TYR A 209 4.41 5.79 19.61
N ALA A 210 4.92 5.65 18.38
CA ALA A 210 4.89 4.41 17.62
C ALA A 210 5.65 3.27 18.34
N LYS A 211 6.79 3.58 18.96
CA LYS A 211 7.54 2.62 19.80
C LYS A 211 6.79 2.19 21.08
N ALA A 212 5.98 3.09 21.62
CA ALA A 212 5.29 2.87 22.88
C ALA A 212 3.86 2.32 22.72
N THR A 213 3.33 2.30 21.50
CA THR A 213 1.95 1.89 21.21
C THR A 213 1.97 0.71 20.26
N PHE A 214 1.71 -0.48 20.80
CA PHE A 214 1.65 -1.69 20.01
C PHE A 214 0.32 -1.76 19.24
N GLY A 215 0.38 -1.88 17.92
CA GLY A 215 -0.81 -1.97 17.06
C GLY A 215 -1.72 -0.75 17.15
N MET A 216 -1.19 0.42 17.49
CA MET A 216 -1.94 1.69 17.65
C MET A 216 -3.14 1.63 18.63
N TYR A 217 -3.10 0.74 19.61
CA TYR A 217 -4.08 0.70 20.67
C TYR A 217 -3.87 1.85 21.67
N GLN A 218 -4.91 2.64 21.91
CA GLN A 218 -4.93 3.61 23.00
C GLN A 218 -5.33 2.93 24.32
N GLY A 219 -4.45 2.95 25.31
CA GLY A 219 -4.71 2.45 26.65
C GLY A 219 -3.73 3.02 27.65
N ASN A 220 -3.98 2.81 28.93
CA ASN A 220 -3.03 3.14 29.98
C ASN A 220 -1.80 2.24 29.83
N LYS A 221 -0.61 2.87 29.85
CA LYS A 221 0.65 2.14 29.77
C LYS A 221 0.98 1.59 31.16
N GLU A 222 1.03 0.28 31.28
CA GLU A 222 1.49 -0.40 32.48
C GLU A 222 2.80 -1.12 32.20
N LYS A 223 3.79 -0.92 33.08
CA LYS A 223 5.05 -1.65 32.98
C LYS A 223 4.90 -2.97 33.73
N VAL A 224 4.73 -4.05 32.97
CA VAL A 224 4.62 -5.40 33.51
C VAL A 224 5.99 -6.07 33.48
N GLN A 225 6.47 -6.54 34.65
CA GLN A 225 7.65 -7.38 34.79
C GLN A 225 7.21 -8.85 34.91
N ILE A 226 7.48 -9.67 33.90
CA ILE A 226 7.18 -11.10 33.92
C ILE A 226 8.45 -11.82 34.38
N ARG A 227 8.41 -12.44 35.55
CA ARG A 227 9.56 -13.14 36.15
C ARG A 227 9.50 -14.66 35.94
N ASP A 228 8.40 -15.20 35.47
CA ASP A 228 8.18 -16.63 35.30
C ASP A 228 7.83 -16.97 33.87
N ILE A 229 8.73 -17.73 33.21
CA ILE A 229 8.56 -18.17 31.82
C ILE A 229 7.36 -19.14 31.69
N ALA A 230 7.07 -19.93 32.72
CA ALA A 230 5.92 -20.84 32.70
C ALA A 230 4.60 -20.08 32.71
N LEU A 231 4.51 -18.97 33.44
CA LEU A 231 3.35 -18.07 33.45
C LEU A 231 3.20 -17.36 32.10
N LEU A 232 4.30 -16.99 31.45
CA LEU A 232 4.29 -16.41 30.12
C LEU A 232 3.75 -17.39 29.07
N MET A 233 4.20 -18.65 29.13
CA MET A 233 3.72 -19.72 28.23
C MET A 233 2.25 -20.06 28.47
N ALA A 234 1.79 -20.06 29.72
CA ALA A 234 0.38 -20.27 30.06
C ALA A 234 -0.51 -19.13 29.56
N LEU A 235 -0.07 -17.87 29.68
CA LEU A 235 -0.75 -16.70 29.14
C LEU A 235 -0.84 -16.75 27.61
N MET A 236 0.20 -17.24 26.93
CA MET A 236 0.21 -17.43 25.49
C MET A 236 -0.80 -18.50 25.05
N ALA A 237 -0.91 -19.60 25.81
CA ALA A 237 -1.83 -20.70 25.50
C ALA A 237 -3.30 -20.31 25.69
N VAL A 238 -3.59 -19.42 26.65
CA VAL A 238 -4.98 -18.98 26.97
C VAL A 238 -5.40 -17.78 26.11
N ALA A 239 -4.51 -16.85 25.82
CA ALA A 239 -4.84 -15.62 25.07
C ALA A 239 -4.80 -15.77 23.54
N GLY A 240 -4.40 -16.94 23.04
CA GLY A 240 -4.09 -17.11 21.62
C GLY A 240 -2.88 -16.27 21.20
N PRO A 241 -2.57 -16.17 19.90
CA PRO A 241 -1.49 -15.33 19.41
C PRO A 241 -1.87 -13.85 19.51
N CYS A 242 -2.02 -13.36 20.72
CA CYS A 242 -2.22 -11.94 20.98
C CYS A 242 -0.89 -11.24 20.71
N LYS A 243 -0.87 -10.28 19.79
CA LYS A 243 0.32 -9.48 19.41
C LYS A 243 1.07 -8.86 20.60
N MET A 244 0.39 -8.69 21.73
CA MET A 244 0.98 -8.16 22.98
C MET A 244 2.14 -9.00 23.53
N VAL A 245 2.13 -10.32 23.29
CA VAL A 245 3.15 -11.23 23.81
C VAL A 245 4.39 -11.26 22.92
N TYR A 246 4.24 -10.96 21.62
CA TYR A 246 5.35 -10.89 20.67
C TYR A 246 6.34 -9.76 20.99
N GLY A 247 5.86 -8.62 21.42
CA GLY A 247 6.72 -7.48 21.82
C GLY A 247 7.56 -7.76 23.06
N VAL A 248 7.06 -8.58 23.97
CA VAL A 248 7.79 -9.00 25.19
C VAL A 248 8.87 -10.03 24.85
N MET A 249 8.63 -10.95 23.89
CA MET A 249 9.63 -11.94 23.47
C MET A 249 10.80 -11.32 22.70
N MET A 250 10.57 -10.34 21.83
CA MET A 250 11.68 -9.65 21.14
C MET A 250 12.55 -8.85 22.10
N GLY A 251 12.00 -8.31 23.19
CA GLY A 251 12.79 -7.65 24.24
C GLY A 251 13.60 -8.60 25.11
N LEU A 252 13.15 -9.84 25.30
CA LEU A 252 13.88 -10.85 26.08
C LEU A 252 14.99 -11.56 25.29
N CYS A 253 14.82 -11.76 23.98
CA CYS A 253 15.88 -12.34 23.12
C CYS A 253 17.09 -11.41 22.92
N LEU A 254 16.99 -10.13 23.27
CA LEU A 254 18.11 -9.17 23.22
C LEU A 254 18.85 -9.04 24.57
N LEU A 255 18.45 -9.80 25.59
CA LEU A 255 19.03 -9.75 26.95
C LEU A 255 19.61 -11.12 27.42
N ILE A 256 19.66 -12.11 26.53
CA ILE A 256 20.40 -13.36 26.68
C ILE A 256 21.49 -13.42 25.61
#